data_7654668dc8a23a21c36548b61fbf2762
#
_entry.id   7654668dc8a23a21c36548b61fbf2762
#
_cell.length_a   1.000
_cell.length_b   1.000
_cell.length_c   1.000
_cell.angle_alpha   90.00
_cell.angle_beta   90.00
_cell.angle_gamma   90.00
#
_symmetry.space_group_name_H-M   'P 1'
#
loop_
_entity.id
_entity.type
_entity.pdbx_description
1 polymer ?
#
loop_
_entity_poly.entity_id
_entity_poly.type
_entity_poly.pdbx_seq_one_letter_code
_entity_poly.pdbx_strand_id
1 'polypeptide(L)'
;RGLLVSTPGKVVIENNIFESSGSAILIAGDANAWYESGAVKDVLIRNNDFRYPCNSSIYQFCEAVISIDPEIPTPEQKYSYHRNIRIVDNTFHLFDYPILFARSVDGLTFSDNTLIRDTTYQPYHYRKEGITLEACKSVVISNNKIEGDVLGRTVKFDRMKSSDIKISKNPFFR
;
A
#
# COMPACT_ATOMS: atom_id res chain seq x y z
N ARG A 1 4.07 12.32 -5.02
CA ARG A 1 4.08 11.63 -3.72
C ARG A 1 4.06 12.62 -2.57
N GLY A 2 3.36 12.27 -1.50
CA GLY A 2 3.33 13.09 -0.29
C GLY A 2 4.58 12.86 0.58
N LEU A 3 4.92 11.61 0.82
CA LEU A 3 6.05 11.19 1.66
C LEU A 3 6.84 10.06 1.01
N LEU A 4 8.17 10.11 1.11
CA LEU A 4 9.09 9.05 0.72
C LEU A 4 9.75 8.44 1.95
N VAL A 5 9.75 7.11 2.05
CA VAL A 5 10.41 6.36 3.13
C VAL A 5 11.44 5.41 2.54
N SER A 6 12.70 5.59 2.90
CA SER A 6 13.83 4.79 2.40
C SER A 6 14.90 4.57 3.46
N THR A 7 14.53 4.35 4.72
CA THR A 7 15.46 4.20 5.85
C THR A 7 15.32 2.86 6.57
N PRO A 8 16.41 2.23 7.02
CA PRO A 8 16.36 1.02 7.82
C PRO A 8 15.98 1.24 9.29
N GLY A 9 15.85 2.50 9.72
CA GLY A 9 15.41 2.86 11.06
C GLY A 9 13.93 2.56 11.29
N LYS A 10 13.51 2.67 12.55
CA LYS A 10 12.09 2.62 12.89
C LYS A 10 11.40 3.89 12.41
N VAL A 11 10.29 3.73 11.70
CA VAL A 11 9.49 4.85 11.19
C VAL A 11 8.06 4.73 11.73
N VAL A 12 7.54 5.84 12.25
CA VAL A 12 6.14 5.96 12.66
C VAL A 12 5.54 7.15 11.90
N ILE A 13 4.46 6.89 11.18
CA ILE A 13 3.69 7.89 10.44
C ILE A 13 2.29 7.86 11.01
N GLU A 14 1.95 8.86 11.82
CA GLU A 14 0.69 8.87 12.54
C GLU A 14 0.05 10.26 12.65
N ASN A 15 -1.27 10.28 12.70
CA ASN A 15 -2.08 11.49 12.91
C ASN A 15 -1.85 12.57 11.83
N ASN A 16 -1.61 12.15 10.57
CA ASN A 16 -1.42 13.07 9.46
C ASN A 16 -2.65 13.07 8.55
N ILE A 17 -2.79 14.17 7.81
CA ILE A 17 -3.70 14.28 6.68
C ILE A 17 -2.86 14.28 5.40
N PHE A 18 -3.17 13.37 4.48
CA PHE A 18 -2.52 13.29 3.18
C PHE A 18 -3.47 13.72 2.08
N GLU A 19 -3.00 14.68 1.29
CA GLU A 19 -3.63 15.12 0.05
C GLU A 19 -2.51 15.18 -1.02
N SER A 20 -2.46 14.19 -1.90
CA SER A 20 -1.38 14.06 -2.88
C SER A 20 -1.91 13.50 -4.19
N SER A 21 -1.62 14.16 -5.30
CA SER A 21 -2.04 13.71 -6.64
C SER A 21 -1.40 12.38 -7.07
N GLY A 22 -0.30 11.98 -6.46
CA GLY A 22 0.29 10.67 -6.61
C GLY A 22 0.08 9.80 -5.38
N SER A 23 0.97 8.85 -5.12
CA SER A 23 0.96 8.10 -3.87
C SER A 23 1.08 9.03 -2.68
N ALA A 24 0.27 8.83 -1.66
CA ALA A 24 0.42 9.55 -0.41
C ALA A 24 1.73 9.17 0.26
N ILE A 25 2.01 7.88 0.31
CA ILE A 25 3.26 7.33 0.86
C ILE A 25 3.89 6.41 -0.17
N LEU A 26 5.17 6.66 -0.48
CA LEU A 26 6.01 5.77 -1.25
C LEU A 26 7.11 5.21 -0.32
N ILE A 27 7.13 3.90 -0.16
CA ILE A 27 8.23 3.18 0.49
C ILE A 27 9.08 2.58 -0.62
N ALA A 28 10.27 3.11 -0.80
CA ALA A 28 11.15 2.75 -1.89
C ALA A 28 12.53 2.32 -1.39
N GLY A 29 13.40 2.06 -2.32
CA GLY A 29 14.82 1.82 -2.14
C GLY A 29 15.42 1.64 -3.53
N ASP A 30 16.42 2.44 -3.86
CA ASP A 30 17.02 2.45 -5.19
C ASP A 30 18.54 2.63 -5.07
N ALA A 31 19.26 1.58 -5.43
CA ALA A 31 20.71 1.61 -5.50
C ALA A 31 21.26 1.90 -6.92
N ASN A 32 20.37 2.03 -7.92
CA ASN A 32 20.78 2.09 -9.32
C ASN A 32 20.75 3.50 -9.91
N ALA A 33 19.81 4.35 -9.50
CA ALA A 33 19.61 5.65 -10.11
C ALA A 33 19.67 6.80 -9.07
N TRP A 34 18.87 6.73 -8.03
CA TRP A 34 18.75 7.81 -7.05
C TRP A 34 19.59 7.60 -5.78
N TYR A 35 20.16 6.41 -5.63
CA TYR A 35 20.98 6.01 -4.47
C TYR A 35 20.29 6.23 -3.12
N GLU A 36 18.99 5.96 -3.09
CA GLU A 36 18.19 6.05 -1.87
C GLU A 36 18.65 4.99 -0.85
N SER A 37 18.67 5.36 0.40
CA SER A 37 19.15 4.47 1.45
C SER A 37 18.20 3.30 1.66
N GLY A 38 18.51 2.19 1.31
CA GLY A 38 18.12 0.82 1.54
C GLY A 38 16.73 0.47 2.09
N ALA A 39 16.64 -0.78 2.45
CA ALA A 39 15.40 -1.44 2.85
C ALA A 39 14.85 -0.93 4.19
N VAL A 40 13.55 -0.69 4.27
CA VAL A 40 12.88 -0.46 5.55
C VAL A 40 12.75 -1.76 6.35
N LYS A 41 12.78 -1.66 7.67
CA LYS A 41 12.75 -2.81 8.58
C LYS A 41 11.64 -2.76 9.64
N ASP A 42 11.10 -1.60 9.92
CA ASP A 42 10.00 -1.42 10.88
C ASP A 42 9.28 -0.11 10.57
N VAL A 43 8.12 -0.21 9.93
CA VAL A 43 7.29 0.95 9.57
C VAL A 43 5.89 0.77 10.13
N LEU A 44 5.41 1.75 10.87
CA LEU A 44 4.04 1.83 11.36
C LEU A 44 3.36 3.06 10.75
N ILE A 45 2.26 2.82 10.04
CA ILE A 45 1.40 3.85 9.45
C ILE A 45 0.04 3.70 10.12
N ARG A 46 -0.32 4.66 11.00
CA ARG A 46 -1.56 4.55 11.76
C ARG A 46 -2.27 5.88 11.99
N ASN A 47 -3.57 5.84 12.18
CA ASN A 47 -4.40 7.00 12.49
C ASN A 47 -4.21 8.17 11.51
N ASN A 48 -3.93 7.87 10.23
CA ASN A 48 -3.83 8.88 9.19
C ASN A 48 -5.15 8.97 8.42
N ASP A 49 -5.38 10.14 7.85
CA ASP A 49 -6.50 10.44 6.98
C ASP A 49 -5.98 10.68 5.55
N PHE A 50 -6.19 9.71 4.66
CA PHE A 50 -5.82 9.77 3.26
C PHE A 50 -7.01 10.31 2.46
N ARG A 51 -6.95 11.58 2.10
CA ARG A 51 -8.00 12.25 1.35
C ARG A 51 -7.74 12.23 -0.14
N TYR A 52 -8.77 12.51 -0.93
CA TYR A 52 -8.57 12.73 -2.34
C TYR A 52 -7.64 13.97 -2.55
N PRO A 53 -6.87 14.06 -3.60
CA PRO A 53 -6.75 13.18 -4.75
C PRO A 53 -5.66 12.12 -4.59
N CYS A 54 -5.46 11.58 -3.41
CA CYS A 54 -4.44 10.54 -3.25
C CYS A 54 -4.62 9.46 -4.30
N ASN A 55 -3.54 9.23 -5.04
CA ASN A 55 -3.50 8.30 -6.14
C ASN A 55 -4.41 8.66 -7.33
N SER A 56 -4.32 9.85 -7.85
CA SER A 56 -4.87 10.18 -9.17
C SER A 56 -4.13 9.50 -10.33
N SER A 57 -3.15 8.74 -10.03
CA SER A 57 -2.64 7.57 -10.67
C SER A 57 -1.64 7.60 -11.78
N ILE A 58 -1.68 8.40 -12.71
CA ILE A 58 -0.74 8.34 -13.83
C ILE A 58 0.51 9.15 -13.54
N TYR A 59 0.54 9.74 -12.40
CA TYR A 59 1.68 10.53 -12.02
C TYR A 59 2.79 9.62 -11.55
N GLN A 60 3.71 9.31 -12.48
CA GLN A 60 4.99 8.63 -12.29
C GLN A 60 5.13 7.79 -11.02
N PHE A 61 5.26 6.48 -11.18
CA PHE A 61 5.53 5.54 -10.08
C PHE A 61 4.46 5.47 -8.97
N CYS A 62 3.26 5.94 -9.24
CA CYS A 62 2.18 5.94 -8.27
C CYS A 62 1.24 4.78 -8.51
N GLU A 63 1.57 3.63 -7.96
CA GLU A 63 0.81 2.40 -8.16
C GLU A 63 -0.45 2.32 -7.30
N ALA A 64 -0.46 3.02 -6.16
CA ALA A 64 -1.57 3.03 -5.21
C ALA A 64 -1.49 4.23 -4.27
N VAL A 65 -2.46 4.41 -3.38
CA VAL A 65 -2.42 5.43 -2.31
C VAL A 65 -1.16 5.23 -1.45
N ILE A 66 -0.90 3.98 -1.06
CA ILE A 66 0.37 3.58 -0.45
C ILE A 66 1.07 2.62 -1.41
N SER A 67 2.25 3.00 -1.88
CA SER A 67 3.09 2.19 -2.76
C SER A 67 4.35 1.75 -2.03
N ILE A 68 4.58 0.45 -1.98
CA ILE A 68 5.80 -0.17 -1.46
C ILE A 68 6.50 -0.79 -2.66
N ASP A 69 7.39 -0.04 -3.27
CA ASP A 69 7.93 -0.36 -4.58
C ASP A 69 9.45 -0.13 -4.65
N PRO A 70 10.25 -1.09 -4.20
CA PRO A 70 11.70 -1.01 -4.32
C PRO A 70 12.15 -1.22 -5.76
N GLU A 71 13.15 -0.47 -6.19
CA GLU A 71 13.84 -0.64 -7.48
C GLU A 71 14.72 -1.91 -7.45
N ILE A 72 14.12 -3.04 -7.70
CA ILE A 72 14.79 -4.34 -7.76
C ILE A 72 14.48 -5.06 -9.07
N PRO A 73 15.44 -5.79 -9.67
CA PRO A 73 15.25 -6.36 -11.01
C PRO A 73 14.14 -7.41 -11.05
N THR A 74 14.17 -8.37 -10.15
CA THR A 74 13.14 -9.43 -10.06
C THR A 74 12.87 -9.72 -8.60
N PRO A 75 11.65 -9.44 -8.11
CA PRO A 75 11.33 -9.75 -6.73
C PRO A 75 11.15 -11.25 -6.53
N GLU A 76 11.78 -11.76 -5.47
CA GLU A 76 11.64 -13.15 -5.03
C GLU A 76 11.32 -13.18 -3.54
N GLN A 77 10.41 -14.07 -3.12
CA GLN A 77 10.07 -14.22 -1.71
C GLN A 77 11.26 -14.67 -0.82
N LYS A 78 12.21 -15.38 -1.40
CA LYS A 78 13.38 -15.84 -0.66
C LYS A 78 14.21 -14.69 -0.08
N TYR A 79 14.25 -13.57 -0.79
CA TYR A 79 15.03 -12.39 -0.45
C TYR A 79 14.14 -11.15 -0.40
N SER A 80 13.27 -11.07 0.59
CA SER A 80 12.42 -9.89 0.75
C SER A 80 13.26 -8.65 1.01
N TYR A 81 12.99 -7.60 0.23
CA TYR A 81 13.70 -6.34 0.34
C TYR A 81 13.28 -5.57 1.61
N HIS A 82 11.98 -5.40 1.80
CA HIS A 82 11.41 -4.71 2.96
C HIS A 82 10.88 -5.68 4.02
N ARG A 83 10.75 -5.21 5.26
CA ARG A 83 10.23 -6.02 6.37
C ARG A 83 9.35 -5.21 7.31
N ASN A 84 8.40 -5.92 7.96
CA ASN A 84 7.59 -5.46 9.07
C ASN A 84 6.94 -4.09 8.82
N ILE A 85 6.00 -4.05 7.89
CA ILE A 85 5.23 -2.85 7.55
C ILE A 85 3.79 -3.05 8.03
N ARG A 86 3.29 -2.13 8.84
CA ARG A 86 1.96 -2.18 9.43
C ARG A 86 1.19 -0.92 9.04
N ILE A 87 0.04 -1.11 8.39
CA ILE A 87 -0.88 -0.07 7.93
C ILE A 87 -2.19 -0.33 8.65
N VAL A 88 -2.42 0.37 9.76
CA VAL A 88 -3.50 0.04 10.69
C VAL A 88 -4.25 1.29 11.16
N ASP A 89 -5.55 1.16 11.43
CA ASP A 89 -6.37 2.24 11.97
C ASP A 89 -6.35 3.54 11.14
N ASN A 90 -6.23 3.45 9.82
CA ASN A 90 -6.27 4.62 8.94
C ASN A 90 -7.64 4.78 8.28
N THR A 91 -7.93 6.00 7.86
CA THR A 91 -9.08 6.32 7.02
C THR A 91 -8.63 6.65 5.61
N PHE A 92 -9.27 6.03 4.61
CA PHE A 92 -8.98 6.24 3.18
C PHE A 92 -10.23 6.74 2.47
N HIS A 93 -10.21 7.93 1.92
CA HIS A 93 -11.23 8.47 1.03
C HIS A 93 -10.84 8.14 -0.42
N LEU A 94 -11.53 7.19 -1.02
CA LEU A 94 -11.12 6.53 -2.27
C LEU A 94 -12.04 6.90 -3.44
N PHE A 95 -11.55 7.66 -4.40
CA PHE A 95 -12.26 7.89 -5.66
C PHE A 95 -11.90 6.84 -6.74
N ASP A 96 -10.74 6.20 -6.64
CA ASP A 96 -10.23 5.21 -7.59
C ASP A 96 -10.04 3.83 -6.94
N TYR A 97 -9.51 2.88 -7.67
CA TYR A 97 -9.39 1.47 -7.27
C TYR A 97 -8.21 1.20 -6.33
N PRO A 98 -6.93 1.56 -6.66
CA PRO A 98 -5.78 1.08 -5.93
C PRO A 98 -5.61 1.75 -4.57
N ILE A 99 -5.52 0.94 -3.54
CA ILE A 99 -5.30 1.36 -2.14
C ILE A 99 -3.87 1.08 -1.74
N LEU A 100 -3.41 -0.15 -2.00
CA LEU A 100 -2.09 -0.64 -1.61
C LEU A 100 -1.44 -1.41 -2.76
N PHE A 101 -0.23 -1.04 -3.09
CA PHE A 101 0.70 -1.82 -3.90
C PHE A 101 1.90 -2.20 -3.03
N ALA A 102 2.28 -3.47 -3.01
CA ALA A 102 3.43 -3.91 -2.24
C ALA A 102 4.24 -4.96 -2.99
N ARG A 103 5.54 -4.72 -3.08
CA ARG A 103 6.53 -5.57 -3.72
C ARG A 103 7.62 -5.94 -2.73
N SER A 104 7.93 -7.24 -2.64
CA SER A 104 9.07 -7.78 -1.88
C SER A 104 9.08 -7.41 -0.39
N VAL A 105 8.00 -7.72 0.30
CA VAL A 105 7.81 -7.44 1.74
C VAL A 105 7.67 -8.74 2.52
N ASP A 106 8.40 -8.88 3.62
CA ASP A 106 8.20 -9.92 4.64
C ASP A 106 7.55 -9.32 5.89
N GLY A 107 6.34 -9.73 6.20
CA GLY A 107 5.55 -9.17 7.29
C GLY A 107 4.86 -7.86 6.87
N LEU A 108 3.68 -7.99 6.25
CA LEU A 108 2.82 -6.88 5.86
C LEU A 108 1.47 -7.02 6.53
N THR A 109 1.05 -6.00 7.27
CA THR A 109 -0.28 -5.95 7.88
C THR A 109 -1.06 -4.78 7.32
N PHE A 110 -2.29 -5.05 6.84
CA PHE A 110 -3.27 -4.05 6.45
C PHE A 110 -4.57 -4.36 7.21
N SER A 111 -4.77 -3.68 8.35
CA SER A 111 -5.90 -4.03 9.23
C SER A 111 -6.55 -2.81 9.89
N ASP A 112 -7.81 -3.03 10.28
CA ASP A 112 -8.58 -2.05 11.06
C ASP A 112 -8.75 -0.68 10.37
N ASN A 113 -8.53 -0.62 9.06
CA ASN A 113 -8.69 0.60 8.28
C ASN A 113 -10.16 0.79 7.88
N THR A 114 -10.54 2.05 7.72
CA THR A 114 -11.84 2.44 7.16
C THR A 114 -11.66 2.94 5.74
N LEU A 115 -12.37 2.33 4.79
CA LEU A 115 -12.32 2.64 3.37
C LEU A 115 -13.64 3.31 2.97
N ILE A 116 -13.58 4.58 2.61
CA ILE A 116 -14.76 5.41 2.31
C ILE A 116 -14.80 5.72 0.82
N ARG A 117 -15.93 5.50 0.17
CA ARG A 117 -16.12 5.88 -1.23
C ARG A 117 -16.18 7.41 -1.34
N ASP A 118 -15.31 7.98 -2.19
CA ASP A 118 -15.34 9.36 -2.63
C ASP A 118 -15.73 9.42 -4.12
N THR A 119 -16.65 10.28 -4.46
CA THR A 119 -17.16 10.46 -5.83
C THR A 119 -16.75 11.78 -6.47
N THR A 120 -15.85 12.50 -5.87
CA THR A 120 -15.40 13.83 -6.34
C THR A 120 -14.73 13.74 -7.72
N TYR A 121 -14.01 12.64 -7.98
CA TYR A 121 -13.37 12.39 -9.27
C TYR A 121 -13.80 11.06 -9.88
N GLN A 122 -13.74 10.99 -11.22
CA GLN A 122 -13.96 9.74 -11.92
C GLN A 122 -12.76 8.80 -11.76
N PRO A 123 -12.99 7.49 -11.66
CA PRO A 123 -11.91 6.51 -11.61
C PRO A 123 -11.08 6.53 -12.90
N TYR A 124 -9.78 6.54 -12.77
CA TYR A 124 -8.89 6.73 -13.89
C TYR A 124 -7.73 5.72 -13.97
N HIS A 125 -7.36 5.09 -12.85
CA HIS A 125 -6.22 4.19 -12.78
C HIS A 125 -6.38 2.96 -13.68
N TYR A 126 -5.30 2.54 -14.32
CA TYR A 126 -5.30 1.34 -15.15
C TYR A 126 -5.46 0.06 -14.31
N ARG A 127 -4.96 0.03 -13.07
CA ARG A 127 -5.22 -1.06 -12.13
C ARG A 127 -6.64 -0.96 -11.61
N LYS A 128 -7.29 -2.11 -11.52
CA LYS A 128 -8.67 -2.23 -11.02
C LYS A 128 -8.74 -3.04 -9.71
N GLU A 129 -7.61 -3.46 -9.21
CA GLU A 129 -7.47 -4.12 -7.92
C GLU A 129 -7.27 -3.09 -6.80
N GLY A 130 -7.84 -3.36 -5.62
CA GLY A 130 -7.63 -2.52 -4.44
C GLY A 130 -6.27 -2.76 -3.79
N ILE A 131 -5.87 -4.02 -3.72
CA ILE A 131 -4.58 -4.43 -3.18
C ILE A 131 -3.86 -5.30 -4.20
N THR A 132 -2.62 -4.93 -4.52
CA THR A 132 -1.74 -5.74 -5.38
C THR A 132 -0.47 -6.07 -4.61
N LEU A 133 -0.14 -7.36 -4.56
CA LEU A 133 1.00 -7.90 -3.85
C LEU A 133 1.91 -8.66 -4.81
N GLU A 134 3.21 -8.41 -4.76
CA GLU A 134 4.21 -9.14 -5.57
C GLU A 134 5.36 -9.63 -4.70
N ALA A 135 5.59 -10.94 -4.71
CA ALA A 135 6.66 -11.60 -3.94
C ALA A 135 6.66 -11.23 -2.44
N CYS A 136 5.50 -11.02 -1.85
CA CYS A 136 5.32 -10.79 -0.43
C CYS A 136 5.13 -12.10 0.33
N LYS A 137 5.40 -12.10 1.63
CA LYS A 137 5.11 -13.20 2.56
C LYS A 137 4.67 -12.68 3.93
N SER A 138 4.05 -13.55 4.72
CA SER A 138 3.54 -13.19 6.03
C SER A 138 2.58 -11.99 5.97
N VAL A 139 1.63 -12.02 5.01
CA VAL A 139 0.68 -10.93 4.78
C VAL A 139 -0.61 -11.17 5.56
N VAL A 140 -1.07 -10.16 6.27
CA VAL A 140 -2.35 -10.17 6.98
C VAL A 140 -3.22 -8.99 6.53
N ILE A 141 -4.44 -9.31 6.05
CA ILE A 141 -5.47 -8.33 5.71
C ILE A 141 -6.68 -8.64 6.58
N SER A 142 -7.02 -7.77 7.53
CA SER A 142 -8.08 -8.10 8.48
C SER A 142 -8.84 -6.89 9.03
N ASN A 143 -10.10 -7.12 9.42
CA ASN A 143 -10.95 -6.15 10.13
C ASN A 143 -11.15 -4.79 9.43
N ASN A 144 -10.89 -4.67 8.14
CA ASN A 144 -11.14 -3.39 7.47
C ASN A 144 -12.64 -3.18 7.27
N LYS A 145 -13.07 -1.94 7.28
CA LYS A 145 -14.47 -1.53 7.09
C LYS A 145 -14.61 -0.82 5.75
N ILE A 146 -15.77 -0.96 5.12
CA ILE A 146 -16.13 -0.21 3.90
C ILE A 146 -17.36 0.65 4.19
N GLU A 147 -17.28 1.89 3.74
CA GLU A 147 -18.39 2.83 3.70
C GLU A 147 -18.65 3.25 2.24
N GLY A 148 -19.87 3.00 1.78
CA GLY A 148 -20.27 3.24 0.40
C GLY A 148 -19.76 2.18 -0.58
N ASP A 149 -19.82 2.50 -1.87
CA ASP A 149 -19.46 1.59 -2.96
C ASP A 149 -18.00 1.77 -3.40
N VAL A 150 -17.07 1.43 -2.51
CA VAL A 150 -15.64 1.43 -2.79
C VAL A 150 -15.33 0.49 -3.96
N LEU A 151 -14.53 0.95 -4.91
CA LEU A 151 -14.27 0.24 -6.17
C LEU A 151 -13.23 -0.89 -6.02
N GLY A 152 -12.14 -0.64 -5.32
CA GLY A 152 -11.02 -1.56 -5.17
C GLY A 152 -11.28 -2.65 -4.13
N ARG A 153 -12.04 -3.70 -4.51
CA ARG A 153 -12.44 -4.79 -3.60
C ARG A 153 -11.68 -6.11 -3.80
N THR A 154 -10.77 -6.15 -4.75
CA THR A 154 -10.02 -7.36 -5.08
C THR A 154 -8.60 -7.30 -4.57
N VAL A 155 -8.07 -8.45 -4.17
CA VAL A 155 -6.67 -8.66 -3.85
C VAL A 155 -6.05 -9.50 -4.95
N LYS A 156 -5.07 -8.93 -5.64
CA LYS A 156 -4.26 -9.63 -6.63
C LYS A 156 -2.89 -9.92 -6.03
N PHE A 157 -2.40 -11.13 -6.22
CA PHE A 157 -1.05 -11.47 -5.81
C PHE A 157 -0.32 -12.28 -6.88
N ASP A 158 0.97 -12.04 -7.00
CA ASP A 158 1.87 -12.71 -7.92
C ASP A 158 3.16 -13.11 -7.21
N ARG A 159 3.81 -14.19 -7.70
CA ARG A 159 5.08 -14.71 -7.15
C ARG A 159 5.06 -14.99 -5.65
N MET A 160 3.90 -15.39 -5.13
CA MET A 160 3.73 -15.78 -3.75
C MET A 160 2.74 -16.95 -3.63
N LYS A 161 2.80 -17.65 -2.52
CA LYS A 161 1.90 -18.77 -2.24
C LYS A 161 0.63 -18.26 -1.57
N SER A 162 -0.48 -18.93 -1.78
CA SER A 162 -1.73 -18.61 -1.07
C SER A 162 -1.60 -18.74 0.46
N SER A 163 -0.70 -19.59 0.93
CA SER A 163 -0.39 -19.73 2.37
C SER A 163 0.32 -18.51 2.98
N ASP A 164 0.90 -17.64 2.16
CA ASP A 164 1.60 -16.44 2.60
C ASP A 164 0.68 -15.24 2.84
N ILE A 165 -0.60 -15.40 2.52
CA ILE A 165 -1.62 -14.36 2.73
C ILE A 165 -2.78 -14.90 3.56
N LYS A 166 -3.15 -14.17 4.60
CA LYS A 166 -4.32 -14.42 5.43
C LYS A 166 -5.29 -13.25 5.32
N ILE A 167 -6.48 -13.51 4.76
CA ILE A 167 -7.58 -12.55 4.72
C ILE A 167 -8.66 -13.01 5.70
N SER A 168 -9.02 -12.19 6.66
CA SER A 168 -10.03 -12.54 7.67
C SER A 168 -10.85 -11.32 8.08
N LYS A 169 -12.13 -11.53 8.35
CA LYS A 169 -13.06 -10.46 8.74
C LYS A 169 -13.07 -9.27 7.76
N ASN A 170 -12.97 -9.58 6.47
CA ASN A 170 -13.06 -8.63 5.37
C ASN A 170 -13.98 -9.25 4.30
N PRO A 171 -15.30 -9.14 4.45
CA PRO A 171 -16.23 -9.80 3.53
C PRO A 171 -16.17 -9.27 2.09
N PHE A 172 -15.47 -8.21 1.85
CA PHE A 172 -15.37 -7.49 0.59
C PHE A 172 -14.03 -7.65 -0.15
N PHE A 173 -12.95 -8.01 0.51
CA PHE A 173 -11.71 -8.39 -0.16
C PHE A 173 -11.77 -9.87 -0.58
N ARG A 174 -11.55 -10.10 -1.88
CA ARG A 174 -11.57 -11.42 -2.52
C ARG A 174 -10.33 -11.65 -3.36
#